data_43c1530bd88cb0371a7c171c1e9fa4ca
#
_entry.id   43c1530bd88cb0371a7c171c1e9fa4ca
#
_cell.length_a   1.000
_cell.length_b   1.000
_cell.length_c   1.000
_cell.angle_alpha   90.00
_cell.angle_beta   90.00
_cell.angle_gamma   90.00
#
_symmetry.space_group_name_H-M   'P 1'
#
loop_
_entity.id
_entity.type
_entity.pdbx_description
1 polymer ?
#
loop_
_entity_poly.entity_id
_entity_poly.type
_entity_poly.pdbx_seq_one_letter_code
_entity_poly.pdbx_strand_id
1 'polypeptide(L)'
;LATVTAGGADPLSEDSSFFGHPKGLAYLAFTEAWERFSYYGMTALLVLYMVNQLLLPGHVEHVVGFGGFRSALESVFGPLSTQALASQIFGLYAGFVYFTPMLGGWIADRWIGQRNAVVLGALAMSGGHIAMAFDQSFLLALLLLVTGSGLLKGNISAQVGSLYRRDDESQRTRGFAIFSMAINFGAVAGPLLCGFLAQLYGWHIGFGAAALFMLAGLATYLSGYRYLPARAERRILAAVAMTGDDWKIVAALLVVMVIAVFQSVAYYQVGNVFPVWVQDHVSLGVGRFTIPIPWFQSIDPLFSILGVPLLFSLWRWQGSHGGEPSDLGKIGTGAWVCAASNLILVGAIALFGSRVHWIWALLYCGGLGIAFLYYWPTLLALVSRAAPAKINATMMGVCFLVLFLSNNIIGWIGTFYEKMSPIAFWSLHAGVAATGGILVILLGPSLRRILEPRETEPLRPAAMVREVER
;
A
#
# COMPACT_ATOMS: atom_id res chain seq x y z
N LEU A 1 -21.88 48.34 -14.38
CA LEU A 1 -22.50 47.52 -13.31
C LEU A 1 -22.76 46.10 -13.92
N ALA A 2 -21.76 45.26 -13.86
CA ALA A 2 -21.93 43.83 -14.18
C ALA A 2 -22.13 43.13 -12.83
N THR A 3 -23.31 42.63 -12.59
CA THR A 3 -23.66 41.75 -11.47
C THR A 3 -22.84 40.45 -11.63
N VAL A 4 -21.88 40.26 -10.72
CA VAL A 4 -21.25 38.99 -10.49
C VAL A 4 -22.31 38.06 -9.91
N THR A 5 -22.85 37.15 -10.74
CA THR A 5 -23.73 36.12 -10.27
C THR A 5 -22.93 35.18 -9.36
N ALA A 6 -23.40 35.05 -8.12
CA ALA A 6 -22.90 34.12 -7.14
C ALA A 6 -22.75 32.72 -7.75
N GLY A 7 -21.58 32.11 -7.56
CA GLY A 7 -21.27 30.79 -8.08
C GLY A 7 -22.32 29.78 -7.64
N GLY A 8 -22.99 29.16 -8.63
CA GLY A 8 -23.92 28.08 -8.39
C GLY A 8 -23.20 26.95 -7.64
N ALA A 9 -23.79 26.48 -6.56
CA ALA A 9 -23.33 25.31 -5.85
C ALA A 9 -23.25 24.13 -6.82
N ASP A 10 -22.15 23.39 -6.80
CA ASP A 10 -22.00 22.21 -7.64
C ASP A 10 -23.06 21.18 -7.20
N PRO A 11 -24.02 20.78 -8.09
CA PRO A 11 -25.12 19.88 -7.74
C PRO A 11 -24.66 18.53 -7.16
N LEU A 12 -23.38 18.16 -7.34
CA LEU A 12 -22.80 16.92 -6.79
C LEU A 12 -22.53 17.02 -5.28
N SER A 13 -22.34 18.21 -4.73
CA SER A 13 -22.06 18.42 -3.31
C SER A 13 -23.33 18.53 -2.43
N GLU A 14 -24.49 18.70 -3.03
CA GLU A 14 -25.78 18.85 -2.32
C GLU A 14 -26.49 17.51 -2.07
N ASP A 15 -26.09 16.42 -2.76
CA ASP A 15 -26.67 15.08 -2.59
C ASP A 15 -25.98 14.33 -1.44
N SER A 16 -26.52 14.48 -0.23
CA SER A 16 -26.00 13.83 1.00
C SER A 16 -26.66 12.48 1.32
N SER A 17 -27.10 11.74 0.32
CA SER A 17 -27.92 10.52 0.48
C SER A 17 -27.18 9.28 0.96
N PHE A 18 -25.84 9.30 1.03
CA PHE A 18 -25.03 8.18 1.51
C PHE A 18 -24.43 8.51 2.89
N PHE A 19 -25.12 8.17 3.97
CA PHE A 19 -24.70 8.47 5.36
C PHE A 19 -24.30 9.94 5.60
N GLY A 20 -24.99 10.87 4.95
CA GLY A 20 -24.66 12.29 5.01
C GLY A 20 -23.54 12.72 4.03
N HIS A 21 -23.11 11.86 3.14
CA HIS A 21 -22.09 12.12 2.11
C HIS A 21 -22.68 12.09 0.69
N PRO A 22 -22.00 12.69 -0.29
CA PRO A 22 -22.40 12.62 -1.70
C PRO A 22 -22.51 11.16 -2.18
N LYS A 23 -23.51 10.85 -3.02
CA LYS A 23 -23.69 9.50 -3.63
C LYS A 23 -22.44 9.00 -4.34
N GLY A 24 -21.67 9.89 -4.95
CA GLY A 24 -20.39 9.55 -5.59
C GLY A 24 -19.44 8.79 -4.68
N LEU A 25 -19.43 9.09 -3.36
CA LEU A 25 -18.59 8.39 -2.40
C LEU A 25 -18.94 6.90 -2.32
N ALA A 26 -20.23 6.53 -2.33
CA ALA A 26 -20.64 5.13 -2.31
C ALA A 26 -20.05 4.37 -3.49
N TYR A 27 -20.22 4.91 -4.70
CA TYR A 27 -19.69 4.28 -5.90
C TYR A 27 -18.15 4.17 -5.90
N LEU A 28 -17.45 5.21 -5.46
CA LEU A 28 -15.98 5.15 -5.35
C LEU A 28 -15.51 4.17 -4.29
N ALA A 29 -16.15 4.16 -3.11
CA ALA A 29 -15.80 3.26 -2.01
C ALA A 29 -16.06 1.78 -2.36
N PHE A 30 -17.20 1.46 -2.97
CA PHE A 30 -17.48 0.08 -3.41
C PHE A 30 -16.59 -0.34 -4.59
N THR A 31 -16.29 0.56 -5.54
CA THR A 31 -15.31 0.27 -6.59
C THR A 31 -13.96 -0.08 -6.01
N GLU A 32 -13.48 0.71 -5.06
CA GLU A 32 -12.21 0.46 -4.38
C GLU A 32 -12.26 -0.84 -3.58
N ALA A 33 -13.35 -1.12 -2.85
CA ALA A 33 -13.50 -2.38 -2.10
C ALA A 33 -13.32 -3.60 -3.02
N TRP A 34 -13.98 -3.61 -4.18
CA TRP A 34 -13.90 -4.71 -5.16
C TRP A 34 -12.53 -4.79 -5.83
N GLU A 35 -11.92 -3.65 -6.15
CA GLU A 35 -10.56 -3.62 -6.69
C GLU A 35 -9.55 -4.14 -5.67
N ARG A 36 -9.63 -3.69 -4.42
CA ARG A 36 -8.76 -4.17 -3.35
C ARG A 36 -8.96 -5.66 -3.08
N PHE A 37 -10.20 -6.13 -3.07
CA PHE A 37 -10.51 -7.55 -2.96
C PHE A 37 -9.78 -8.35 -4.04
N SER A 38 -9.88 -7.92 -5.29
CA SER A 38 -9.27 -8.58 -6.44
C SER A 38 -7.74 -8.55 -6.35
N TYR A 39 -7.18 -7.40 -6.01
CA TYR A 39 -5.74 -7.21 -5.87
C TYR A 39 -5.14 -8.08 -4.77
N TYR A 40 -5.68 -7.99 -3.53
CA TYR A 40 -5.15 -8.75 -2.41
C TYR A 40 -5.46 -10.24 -2.52
N GLY A 41 -6.63 -10.61 -3.07
CA GLY A 41 -6.97 -12.00 -3.33
C GLY A 41 -6.01 -12.66 -4.33
N MET A 42 -5.69 -11.96 -5.42
CA MET A 42 -4.76 -12.46 -6.42
C MET A 42 -3.31 -12.50 -5.91
N THR A 43 -2.84 -11.43 -5.25
CA THR A 43 -1.45 -11.38 -4.76
C THR A 43 -1.18 -12.43 -3.69
N ALA A 44 -2.18 -12.79 -2.87
CA ALA A 44 -2.05 -13.85 -1.88
C ALA A 44 -1.87 -15.25 -2.48
N LEU A 45 -2.29 -15.46 -3.72
CA LEU A 45 -2.10 -16.70 -4.45
C LEU A 45 -0.81 -16.70 -5.29
N LEU A 46 -0.33 -15.54 -5.70
CA LEU A 46 0.61 -15.37 -6.81
C LEU A 46 1.91 -16.16 -6.63
N VAL A 47 2.58 -16.02 -5.49
CA VAL A 47 3.88 -16.73 -5.27
C VAL A 47 3.66 -18.23 -5.16
N LEU A 48 2.64 -18.67 -4.43
CA LEU A 48 2.31 -20.08 -4.28
C LEU A 48 1.94 -20.74 -5.63
N TYR A 49 1.17 -20.04 -6.46
CA TYR A 49 0.84 -20.49 -7.81
C TYR A 49 2.09 -20.64 -8.68
N MET A 50 2.98 -19.64 -8.66
CA MET A 50 4.24 -19.71 -9.41
C MET A 50 5.11 -20.89 -8.98
N VAL A 51 5.28 -21.10 -7.68
CA VAL A 51 6.15 -22.17 -7.15
C VAL A 51 5.54 -23.56 -7.33
N ASN A 52 4.23 -23.70 -7.15
CA ASN A 52 3.56 -25.00 -7.11
C ASN A 52 2.95 -25.45 -8.45
N GLN A 53 2.84 -24.56 -9.43
CA GLN A 53 2.28 -24.91 -10.74
C GLN A 53 3.01 -24.22 -11.89
N LEU A 54 2.92 -22.89 -12.03
CA LEU A 54 3.28 -22.17 -13.25
C LEU A 54 4.73 -22.36 -13.68
N LEU A 55 5.68 -22.33 -12.73
CA LEU A 55 7.12 -22.41 -13.02
C LEU A 55 7.65 -23.85 -13.05
N LEU A 56 6.78 -24.84 -12.88
CA LEU A 56 7.16 -26.25 -12.98
C LEU A 56 7.29 -26.68 -14.45
N PRO A 57 8.15 -27.69 -14.72
CA PRO A 57 8.24 -28.34 -16.05
C PRO A 57 6.86 -28.82 -16.52
N GLY A 58 6.53 -28.58 -17.78
CA GLY A 58 5.22 -28.91 -18.36
C GLY A 58 4.20 -27.76 -18.31
N HIS A 59 4.43 -26.70 -17.54
CA HIS A 59 3.61 -25.49 -17.48
C HIS A 59 4.34 -24.25 -17.99
N VAL A 60 5.57 -24.04 -17.53
CA VAL A 60 6.34 -22.81 -17.83
C VAL A 60 6.61 -22.64 -19.33
N GLU A 61 6.72 -23.73 -20.07
CA GLU A 61 6.95 -23.74 -21.51
C GLU A 61 5.77 -23.20 -22.31
N HIS A 62 4.57 -23.24 -21.72
CA HIS A 62 3.36 -22.70 -22.34
C HIS A 62 3.18 -21.20 -22.15
N VAL A 63 3.94 -20.58 -21.22
CA VAL A 63 3.84 -19.12 -20.95
C VAL A 63 4.49 -18.34 -22.08
N VAL A 64 3.68 -17.54 -22.80
CA VAL A 64 4.15 -16.78 -23.95
C VAL A 64 5.20 -15.76 -23.53
N GLY A 65 6.38 -15.80 -24.18
CA GLY A 65 7.48 -14.87 -23.95
C GLY A 65 8.32 -15.14 -22.68
N PHE A 66 8.01 -16.21 -21.93
CA PHE A 66 8.68 -16.46 -20.65
C PHE A 66 10.18 -16.73 -20.77
N GLY A 67 10.61 -17.44 -21.81
CA GLY A 67 12.04 -17.73 -22.03
C GLY A 67 12.89 -16.47 -22.16
N GLY A 68 12.42 -15.49 -22.93
CA GLY A 68 13.09 -14.18 -23.06
C GLY A 68 13.06 -13.37 -21.77
N PHE A 69 11.93 -13.36 -21.08
CA PHE A 69 11.77 -12.70 -19.79
C PHE A 69 12.69 -13.30 -18.72
N ARG A 70 12.75 -14.65 -18.61
CA ARG A 70 13.65 -15.34 -17.69
C ARG A 70 15.11 -15.04 -18.01
N SER A 71 15.51 -15.12 -19.29
CA SER A 71 16.88 -14.81 -19.72
C SER A 71 17.28 -13.38 -19.35
N ALA A 72 16.37 -12.40 -19.50
CA ALA A 72 16.63 -11.03 -19.10
C ALA A 72 16.83 -10.90 -17.58
N LEU A 73 16.04 -11.59 -16.75
CA LEU A 73 16.24 -11.61 -15.30
C LEU A 73 17.55 -12.29 -14.91
N GLU A 74 17.83 -13.46 -15.48
CA GLU A 74 19.04 -14.23 -15.16
C GLU A 74 20.33 -13.54 -15.66
N SER A 75 20.25 -12.66 -16.66
CA SER A 75 21.39 -11.83 -17.08
C SER A 75 21.80 -10.81 -16.02
N VAL A 76 20.87 -10.41 -15.14
CA VAL A 76 21.12 -9.44 -14.06
C VAL A 76 21.42 -10.14 -12.74
N PHE A 77 20.65 -11.19 -12.41
CA PHE A 77 20.67 -11.83 -11.09
C PHE A 77 21.41 -13.18 -11.08
N GLY A 78 21.88 -13.65 -12.24
CA GLY A 78 22.43 -15.00 -12.40
C GLY A 78 21.32 -16.08 -12.47
N PRO A 79 21.68 -17.36 -12.56
CA PRO A 79 20.73 -18.47 -12.63
C PRO A 79 19.81 -18.51 -11.40
N LEU A 80 18.50 -18.61 -11.62
CA LEU A 80 17.47 -18.57 -10.58
C LEU A 80 16.75 -19.92 -10.48
N SER A 81 16.61 -20.43 -9.25
CA SER A 81 15.70 -21.54 -8.95
C SER A 81 14.24 -21.15 -9.14
N THR A 82 13.33 -22.11 -9.12
CA THR A 82 11.88 -21.85 -9.22
C THR A 82 11.40 -20.86 -8.15
N GLN A 83 11.81 -21.06 -6.90
CA GLN A 83 11.44 -20.18 -5.79
C GLN A 83 12.09 -18.77 -5.94
N ALA A 84 13.38 -18.72 -6.28
CA ALA A 84 14.08 -17.46 -6.50
C ALA A 84 13.47 -16.65 -7.65
N LEU A 85 13.08 -17.32 -8.74
CA LEU A 85 12.42 -16.68 -9.88
C LEU A 85 11.03 -16.18 -9.51
N ALA A 86 10.22 -16.97 -8.78
CA ALA A 86 8.92 -16.53 -8.26
C ALA A 86 9.04 -15.31 -7.37
N SER A 87 10.04 -15.28 -6.48
CA SER A 87 10.34 -14.17 -5.60
C SER A 87 10.66 -12.88 -6.37
N GLN A 88 11.50 -13.01 -7.41
CA GLN A 88 11.90 -11.88 -8.25
C GLN A 88 10.72 -11.33 -9.07
N ILE A 89 9.91 -12.22 -9.65
CA ILE A 89 8.71 -11.83 -10.39
C ILE A 89 7.73 -11.10 -9.47
N PHE A 90 7.49 -11.62 -8.27
CA PHE A 90 6.62 -10.98 -7.28
C PHE A 90 7.14 -9.59 -6.89
N GLY A 91 8.44 -9.48 -6.59
CA GLY A 91 9.06 -8.22 -6.22
C GLY A 91 8.93 -7.14 -7.30
N LEU A 92 9.19 -7.52 -8.55
CA LEU A 92 9.00 -6.63 -9.70
C LEU A 92 7.53 -6.23 -9.86
N TYR A 93 6.62 -7.21 -9.89
CA TYR A 93 5.19 -6.95 -10.01
C TYR A 93 4.69 -5.99 -8.93
N ALA A 94 4.90 -6.34 -7.66
CA ALA A 94 4.46 -5.54 -6.53
C ALA A 94 5.13 -4.15 -6.50
N GLY A 95 6.41 -4.06 -6.86
CA GLY A 95 7.12 -2.80 -6.98
C GLY A 95 6.47 -1.89 -8.03
N PHE A 96 6.29 -2.38 -9.25
CA PHE A 96 5.71 -1.57 -10.33
C PHE A 96 4.27 -1.15 -10.07
N VAL A 97 3.47 -1.92 -9.33
CA VAL A 97 2.12 -1.53 -8.88
C VAL A 97 2.15 -0.26 -8.01
N TYR A 98 3.25 0.02 -7.31
CA TYR A 98 3.43 1.26 -6.54
C TYR A 98 4.12 2.38 -7.33
N PHE A 99 4.84 2.06 -8.38
CA PHE A 99 5.48 3.05 -9.25
C PHE A 99 4.51 3.65 -10.29
N THR A 100 3.72 2.81 -10.93
CA THR A 100 2.87 3.20 -12.07
C THR A 100 1.76 4.20 -11.74
N PRO A 101 1.21 4.33 -10.50
CA PRO A 101 0.23 5.38 -10.19
C PRO A 101 0.74 6.81 -10.39
N MET A 102 2.05 7.03 -10.26
CA MET A 102 2.65 8.33 -10.56
C MET A 102 2.55 8.66 -12.06
N LEU A 103 2.79 7.67 -12.91
CA LEU A 103 2.65 7.81 -14.37
C LEU A 103 1.18 7.91 -14.79
N GLY A 104 0.30 7.08 -14.17
CA GLY A 104 -1.13 7.08 -14.46
C GLY A 104 -1.82 8.37 -14.05
N GLY A 105 -1.43 8.98 -12.94
CA GLY A 105 -1.90 10.31 -12.55
C GLY A 105 -1.47 11.38 -13.54
N TRP A 106 -0.20 11.38 -13.94
CA TRP A 106 0.33 12.31 -14.93
C TRP A 106 -0.38 12.19 -16.30
N ILE A 107 -0.64 10.95 -16.77
CA ILE A 107 -1.40 10.68 -18.01
C ILE A 107 -2.82 11.21 -17.88
N ALA A 108 -3.48 10.94 -16.74
CA ALA A 108 -4.85 11.38 -16.50
C ALA A 108 -4.96 12.91 -16.51
N ASP A 109 -4.05 13.60 -15.82
CA ASP A 109 -4.10 15.06 -15.70
C ASP A 109 -3.81 15.77 -17.02
N ARG A 110 -2.99 15.15 -17.89
CA ARG A 110 -2.55 15.82 -19.11
C ARG A 110 -3.40 15.49 -20.34
N TRP A 111 -3.90 14.26 -20.47
CA TRP A 111 -4.48 13.78 -21.73
C TRP A 111 -5.91 13.25 -21.61
N ILE A 112 -6.19 12.31 -20.68
CA ILE A 112 -7.43 11.52 -20.75
C ILE A 112 -8.45 11.89 -19.68
N GLY A 113 -8.06 12.60 -18.62
CA GLY A 113 -8.92 12.93 -17.49
C GLY A 113 -9.08 11.75 -16.51
N GLN A 114 -9.40 12.07 -15.24
CA GLN A 114 -9.45 11.09 -14.15
C GLN A 114 -10.51 10.01 -14.34
N ARG A 115 -11.70 10.35 -14.84
CA ARG A 115 -12.77 9.37 -15.08
C ARG A 115 -12.36 8.31 -16.10
N ASN A 116 -11.80 8.74 -17.23
CA ASN A 116 -11.38 7.82 -18.29
C ASN A 116 -10.18 6.99 -17.84
N ALA A 117 -9.27 7.58 -17.06
CA ALA A 117 -8.13 6.86 -16.48
C ALA A 117 -8.61 5.72 -15.59
N VAL A 118 -9.60 5.97 -14.71
CA VAL A 118 -10.16 4.92 -13.85
C VAL A 118 -10.87 3.84 -14.68
N VAL A 119 -11.64 4.21 -15.69
CA VAL A 119 -12.32 3.22 -16.58
C VAL A 119 -11.30 2.35 -17.31
N LEU A 120 -10.30 2.98 -17.95
CA LEU A 120 -9.24 2.25 -18.67
C LEU A 120 -8.42 1.38 -17.72
N GLY A 121 -8.11 1.90 -16.51
CA GLY A 121 -7.44 1.15 -15.47
C GLY A 121 -8.25 -0.06 -15.02
N ALA A 122 -9.55 0.11 -14.76
CA ALA A 122 -10.43 -0.97 -14.36
C ALA A 122 -10.62 -2.03 -15.46
N LEU A 123 -10.71 -1.61 -16.72
CA LEU A 123 -10.75 -2.51 -17.88
C LEU A 123 -9.45 -3.32 -18.00
N ALA A 124 -8.30 -2.65 -17.90
CA ALA A 124 -7.00 -3.33 -17.97
C ALA A 124 -6.84 -4.33 -16.82
N MET A 125 -7.19 -3.93 -15.57
CA MET A 125 -7.15 -4.85 -14.42
C MET A 125 -8.12 -6.02 -14.56
N SER A 126 -9.35 -5.78 -15.05
CA SER A 126 -10.30 -6.87 -15.32
C SER A 126 -9.75 -7.86 -16.35
N GLY A 127 -9.20 -7.34 -17.46
CA GLY A 127 -8.53 -8.15 -18.47
C GLY A 127 -7.32 -8.91 -17.90
N GLY A 128 -6.53 -8.26 -17.02
CA GLY A 128 -5.40 -8.88 -16.33
C GLY A 128 -5.83 -10.03 -15.41
N HIS A 129 -6.86 -9.83 -14.58
CA HIS A 129 -7.38 -10.90 -13.71
C HIS A 129 -7.99 -12.06 -14.52
N ILE A 130 -8.68 -11.79 -15.63
CA ILE A 130 -9.18 -12.84 -16.53
C ILE A 130 -8.00 -13.60 -17.16
N ALA A 131 -6.97 -12.88 -17.61
CA ALA A 131 -5.76 -13.48 -18.19
C ALA A 131 -4.98 -14.36 -17.19
N MET A 132 -5.05 -14.07 -15.87
CA MET A 132 -4.48 -14.95 -14.83
C MET A 132 -5.15 -16.33 -14.73
N ALA A 133 -6.32 -16.52 -15.32
CA ALA A 133 -6.96 -17.83 -15.40
C ALA A 133 -6.30 -18.78 -16.40
N PHE A 134 -5.32 -18.31 -17.18
CA PHE A 134 -4.64 -19.09 -18.21
C PHE A 134 -3.11 -18.96 -18.07
N ASP A 135 -2.39 -20.07 -17.92
CA ASP A 135 -0.93 -20.09 -17.78
C ASP A 135 -0.22 -19.34 -18.92
N GLN A 136 -0.72 -19.47 -20.16
CA GLN A 136 -0.13 -18.90 -21.37
C GLN A 136 -0.06 -17.36 -21.33
N SER A 137 -1.06 -16.71 -20.73
CA SER A 137 -1.18 -15.24 -20.67
C SER A 137 -0.60 -14.61 -19.40
N PHE A 138 0.13 -15.33 -18.60
CA PHE A 138 0.64 -14.88 -17.29
C PHE A 138 1.40 -13.53 -17.34
N LEU A 139 2.38 -13.39 -18.26
CA LEU A 139 3.13 -12.13 -18.37
C LEU A 139 2.27 -10.98 -18.84
N LEU A 140 1.33 -11.21 -19.77
CA LEU A 140 0.35 -10.22 -20.19
C LEU A 140 -0.57 -9.83 -19.04
N ALA A 141 -0.99 -10.79 -18.23
CA ALA A 141 -1.80 -10.54 -17.03
C ALA A 141 -1.10 -9.59 -16.06
N LEU A 142 0.17 -9.88 -15.72
CA LEU A 142 0.96 -8.99 -14.84
C LEU A 142 1.11 -7.59 -15.43
N LEU A 143 1.38 -7.46 -16.72
CA LEU A 143 1.50 -6.17 -17.40
C LEU A 143 0.18 -5.37 -17.34
N LEU A 144 -0.95 -6.02 -17.62
CA LEU A 144 -2.28 -5.39 -17.56
C LEU A 144 -2.64 -4.97 -16.13
N LEU A 145 -2.30 -5.79 -15.13
CA LEU A 145 -2.54 -5.47 -13.72
C LEU A 145 -1.70 -4.28 -13.25
N VAL A 146 -0.41 -4.23 -13.61
CA VAL A 146 0.50 -3.13 -13.28
C VAL A 146 0.04 -1.83 -13.94
N THR A 147 -0.24 -1.86 -15.24
CA THR A 147 -0.66 -0.65 -15.98
C THR A 147 -2.04 -0.18 -15.56
N GLY A 148 -2.97 -1.13 -15.36
CA GLY A 148 -4.32 -0.84 -14.91
C GLY A 148 -4.36 -0.25 -13.50
N SER A 149 -3.62 -0.83 -12.56
CA SER A 149 -3.47 -0.29 -11.20
C SER A 149 -2.88 1.13 -11.21
N GLY A 150 -1.91 1.39 -12.09
CA GLY A 150 -1.34 2.71 -12.29
C GLY A 150 -2.37 3.76 -12.69
N LEU A 151 -3.24 3.43 -13.63
CA LEU A 151 -4.30 4.35 -14.09
C LEU A 151 -5.42 4.51 -13.06
N LEU A 152 -5.72 3.49 -12.25
CA LEU A 152 -6.86 3.49 -11.33
C LEU A 152 -6.54 4.14 -9.99
N LYS A 153 -5.53 3.66 -9.26
CA LYS A 153 -5.32 3.95 -7.82
C LYS A 153 -5.25 5.44 -7.48
N GLY A 154 -4.39 6.20 -8.16
CA GLY A 154 -4.21 7.62 -7.88
C GLY A 154 -5.47 8.44 -8.25
N ASN A 155 -6.09 8.08 -9.36
CA ASN A 155 -7.20 8.82 -9.91
C ASN A 155 -8.52 8.62 -9.15
N ILE A 156 -8.79 7.41 -8.63
CA ILE A 156 -10.00 7.17 -7.82
C ILE A 156 -9.91 7.92 -6.48
N SER A 157 -8.75 7.93 -5.83
CA SER A 157 -8.52 8.69 -4.59
C SER A 157 -8.65 10.20 -4.81
N ALA A 158 -8.16 10.72 -5.94
CA ALA A 158 -8.31 12.13 -6.30
C ALA A 158 -9.79 12.50 -6.51
N GLN A 159 -10.60 11.62 -7.09
CA GLN A 159 -12.04 11.83 -7.24
C GLN A 159 -12.77 11.88 -5.90
N VAL A 160 -12.39 11.04 -4.91
CA VAL A 160 -12.93 11.13 -3.54
C VAL A 160 -12.71 12.53 -2.97
N GLY A 161 -11.50 13.06 -3.09
CA GLY A 161 -11.20 14.42 -2.62
C GLY A 161 -12.01 15.51 -3.33
N SER A 162 -12.35 15.30 -4.61
CA SER A 162 -13.09 16.25 -5.44
C SER A 162 -14.62 16.23 -5.23
N LEU A 163 -15.15 15.27 -4.46
CA LEU A 163 -16.56 15.24 -4.08
C LEU A 163 -16.94 16.28 -3.01
N TYR A 164 -15.95 16.85 -2.32
CA TYR A 164 -16.16 17.72 -1.17
C TYR A 164 -15.73 19.14 -1.47
N ARG A 165 -16.48 20.09 -0.90
CA ARG A 165 -16.10 21.51 -0.95
C ARG A 165 -14.81 21.72 -0.16
N ARG A 166 -14.04 22.72 -0.58
CA ARG A 166 -12.73 23.02 0.04
C ARG A 166 -12.83 23.53 1.48
N ASP A 167 -13.94 24.17 1.81
CA ASP A 167 -14.25 24.72 3.13
C ASP A 167 -14.78 23.67 4.12
N ASP A 168 -15.16 22.45 3.64
CA ASP A 168 -15.65 21.36 4.50
C ASP A 168 -14.60 20.25 4.65
N GLU A 169 -13.51 20.57 5.33
CA GLU A 169 -12.42 19.64 5.60
C GLU A 169 -12.87 18.48 6.51
N SER A 170 -13.84 18.72 7.40
CA SER A 170 -14.37 17.70 8.30
C SER A 170 -15.12 16.61 7.54
N GLN A 171 -16.04 16.96 6.63
CA GLN A 171 -16.73 15.97 5.80
C GLN A 171 -15.79 15.23 4.86
N ARG A 172 -14.83 15.95 4.27
CA ARG A 172 -13.79 15.36 3.41
C ARG A 172 -13.00 14.29 4.17
N THR A 173 -12.57 14.59 5.39
CA THR A 173 -11.82 13.63 6.23
C THR A 173 -12.65 12.39 6.55
N ARG A 174 -13.94 12.56 6.91
CA ARG A 174 -14.86 11.43 7.13
C ARG A 174 -15.08 10.60 5.86
N GLY A 175 -15.20 11.25 4.70
CA GLY A 175 -15.32 10.57 3.40
C GLY A 175 -14.10 9.70 3.10
N PHE A 176 -12.88 10.19 3.35
CA PHE A 176 -11.66 9.40 3.21
C PHE A 176 -11.59 8.26 4.23
N ALA A 177 -12.14 8.41 5.44
CA ALA A 177 -12.24 7.33 6.41
C ALA A 177 -13.14 6.18 5.90
N ILE A 178 -14.32 6.50 5.33
CA ILE A 178 -15.21 5.51 4.70
C ILE A 178 -14.50 4.82 3.53
N PHE A 179 -13.80 5.58 2.69
CA PHE A 179 -13.02 5.03 1.57
C PHE A 179 -11.91 4.08 2.06
N SER A 180 -11.23 4.44 3.14
CA SER A 180 -10.20 3.58 3.76
C SER A 180 -10.78 2.30 4.37
N MET A 181 -11.98 2.35 4.93
CA MET A 181 -12.67 1.14 5.40
C MET A 181 -12.96 0.17 4.24
N ALA A 182 -13.33 0.69 3.06
CA ALA A 182 -13.53 -0.11 1.85
C ALA A 182 -12.23 -0.81 1.40
N ILE A 183 -11.09 -0.11 1.43
CA ILE A 183 -9.77 -0.69 1.17
C ILE A 183 -9.49 -1.87 2.11
N ASN A 184 -9.69 -1.67 3.40
CA ASN A 184 -9.41 -2.67 4.42
C ASN A 184 -10.34 -3.88 4.30
N PHE A 185 -11.62 -3.66 3.97
CA PHE A 185 -12.55 -4.76 3.70
C PHE A 185 -12.02 -5.66 2.57
N GLY A 186 -11.62 -5.07 1.44
CA GLY A 186 -11.04 -5.81 0.33
C GLY A 186 -9.76 -6.57 0.71
N ALA A 187 -8.90 -5.94 1.50
CA ALA A 187 -7.63 -6.53 1.95
C ALA A 187 -7.83 -7.75 2.87
N VAL A 188 -8.88 -7.76 3.68
CA VAL A 188 -9.25 -8.91 4.52
C VAL A 188 -9.99 -9.98 3.72
N ALA A 189 -11.04 -9.59 3.00
CA ALA A 189 -11.94 -10.53 2.35
C ALA A 189 -11.34 -11.22 1.12
N GLY A 190 -10.47 -10.52 0.37
CA GLY A 190 -9.85 -11.03 -0.85
C GLY A 190 -9.05 -12.33 -0.63
N PRO A 191 -8.01 -12.32 0.21
CA PRO A 191 -7.23 -13.54 0.47
C PRO A 191 -8.05 -14.66 1.11
N LEU A 192 -9.06 -14.32 1.94
CA LEU A 192 -9.93 -15.32 2.55
C LEU A 192 -10.72 -16.10 1.51
N LEU A 193 -11.43 -15.39 0.61
CA LEU A 193 -12.28 -16.06 -0.36
C LEU A 193 -11.46 -16.67 -1.51
N CYS A 194 -10.54 -15.92 -2.11
CA CYS A 194 -9.72 -16.42 -3.21
C CYS A 194 -8.82 -17.59 -2.75
N GLY A 195 -8.25 -17.51 -1.54
CA GLY A 195 -7.45 -18.59 -0.96
C GLY A 195 -8.26 -19.86 -0.68
N PHE A 196 -9.47 -19.71 -0.14
CA PHE A 196 -10.37 -20.84 0.09
C PHE A 196 -10.79 -21.52 -1.21
N LEU A 197 -11.18 -20.73 -2.21
CA LEU A 197 -11.56 -21.26 -3.52
C LEU A 197 -10.38 -21.94 -4.24
N ALA A 198 -9.19 -21.34 -4.14
CA ALA A 198 -7.99 -21.95 -4.72
C ALA A 198 -7.64 -23.29 -4.06
N GLN A 199 -7.82 -23.42 -2.75
CA GLN A 199 -7.59 -24.69 -2.04
C GLN A 199 -8.59 -25.78 -2.42
N LEU A 200 -9.85 -25.44 -2.64
CA LEU A 200 -10.91 -26.42 -2.95
C LEU A 200 -10.96 -26.78 -4.44
N TYR A 201 -10.77 -25.83 -5.32
CA TYR A 201 -11.06 -25.95 -6.76
C TYR A 201 -9.85 -25.63 -7.65
N GLY A 202 -8.69 -25.32 -7.07
CA GLY A 202 -7.45 -24.99 -7.79
C GLY A 202 -7.26 -23.49 -8.05
N TRP A 203 -6.02 -23.14 -8.42
CA TRP A 203 -5.54 -21.75 -8.55
C TRP A 203 -6.38 -20.89 -9.48
N HIS A 204 -6.76 -21.42 -10.64
CA HIS A 204 -7.51 -20.68 -11.66
C HIS A 204 -8.91 -20.25 -11.19
N ILE A 205 -9.55 -21.03 -10.31
CA ILE A 205 -10.84 -20.64 -9.71
C ILE A 205 -10.63 -19.51 -8.68
N GLY A 206 -9.55 -19.56 -7.90
CA GLY A 206 -9.17 -18.46 -7.02
C GLY A 206 -8.94 -17.14 -7.78
N PHE A 207 -8.20 -17.18 -8.89
CA PHE A 207 -8.01 -16.03 -9.77
C PHE A 207 -9.30 -15.60 -10.47
N GLY A 208 -10.15 -16.55 -10.86
CA GLY A 208 -11.46 -16.29 -11.42
C GLY A 208 -12.39 -15.50 -10.49
N ALA A 209 -12.32 -15.79 -9.18
CA ALA A 209 -13.03 -14.99 -8.17
C ALA A 209 -12.51 -13.54 -8.14
N ALA A 210 -11.18 -13.34 -8.16
CA ALA A 210 -10.60 -12.00 -8.25
C ALA A 210 -11.07 -11.26 -9.52
N ALA A 211 -11.13 -11.96 -10.67
CA ALA A 211 -11.64 -11.40 -11.92
C ALA A 211 -13.10 -10.97 -11.81
N LEU A 212 -13.96 -11.81 -11.22
CA LEU A 212 -15.37 -11.52 -11.02
C LEU A 212 -15.59 -10.25 -10.19
N PHE A 213 -14.87 -10.12 -9.07
CA PHE A 213 -14.99 -8.94 -8.22
C PHE A 213 -14.38 -7.69 -8.85
N MET A 214 -13.35 -7.80 -9.69
CA MET A 214 -12.85 -6.66 -10.45
C MET A 214 -13.88 -6.18 -11.49
N LEU A 215 -14.58 -7.11 -12.16
CA LEU A 215 -15.69 -6.78 -13.06
C LEU A 215 -16.85 -6.13 -12.31
N ALA A 216 -17.16 -6.59 -11.08
CA ALA A 216 -18.14 -5.94 -10.21
C ALA A 216 -17.71 -4.50 -9.84
N GLY A 217 -16.42 -4.28 -9.59
CA GLY A 217 -15.85 -2.95 -9.39
C GLY A 217 -16.02 -2.04 -10.59
N LEU A 218 -15.69 -2.52 -11.79
CA LEU A 218 -15.91 -1.80 -13.03
C LEU A 218 -17.39 -1.47 -13.26
N ALA A 219 -18.29 -2.44 -13.07
CA ALA A 219 -19.73 -2.23 -13.20
C ALA A 219 -20.26 -1.21 -12.18
N THR A 220 -19.76 -1.26 -10.94
CA THR A 220 -20.08 -0.27 -9.89
C THR A 220 -19.65 1.13 -10.31
N TYR A 221 -18.42 1.28 -10.79
CA TYR A 221 -17.90 2.57 -11.24
C TYR A 221 -18.72 3.14 -12.40
N LEU A 222 -19.03 2.33 -13.42
CA LEU A 222 -19.81 2.74 -14.59
C LEU A 222 -21.25 3.12 -14.22
N SER A 223 -21.90 2.38 -13.31
CA SER A 223 -23.25 2.73 -12.84
C SER A 223 -23.27 4.05 -12.05
N GLY A 224 -22.19 4.38 -11.35
CA GLY A 224 -22.03 5.64 -10.64
C GLY A 224 -21.51 6.81 -11.48
N TYR A 225 -21.14 6.59 -12.74
CA TYR A 225 -20.37 7.53 -13.54
C TYR A 225 -20.93 8.97 -13.57
N ARG A 226 -22.26 9.13 -13.56
CA ARG A 226 -22.94 10.43 -13.54
C ARG A 226 -22.76 11.22 -12.23
N TYR A 227 -22.50 10.53 -11.12
CA TYR A 227 -22.32 11.12 -9.79
C TYR A 227 -20.86 11.45 -9.47
N LEU A 228 -19.94 11.17 -10.39
CA LEU A 228 -18.51 11.35 -10.18
C LEU A 228 -18.02 12.69 -10.74
N PRO A 229 -17.02 13.34 -10.13
CA PRO A 229 -16.47 14.58 -10.64
C PRO A 229 -15.76 14.37 -11.98
N ALA A 230 -16.02 15.23 -12.95
CA ALA A 230 -15.47 15.10 -14.31
C ALA A 230 -13.98 15.44 -14.38
N ARG A 231 -13.53 16.42 -13.57
CA ARG A 231 -12.14 16.89 -13.48
C ARG A 231 -11.83 17.31 -12.05
N ALA A 232 -10.65 16.95 -11.54
CA ALA A 232 -10.11 17.64 -10.39
C ALA A 232 -9.76 19.09 -10.79
N GLU A 233 -10.09 20.05 -9.95
CA GLU A 233 -9.65 21.43 -10.16
C GLU A 233 -8.11 21.48 -10.12
N ARG A 234 -7.53 21.92 -11.21
CA ARG A 234 -6.08 22.11 -11.31
C ARG A 234 -5.66 23.20 -10.34
N ARG A 235 -4.89 22.83 -9.32
CA ARG A 235 -4.31 23.78 -8.39
C ARG A 235 -3.20 24.53 -9.12
N ILE A 236 -3.47 25.74 -9.60
CA ILE A 236 -2.42 26.67 -10.02
C ILE A 236 -1.83 27.22 -8.72
N LEU A 237 -0.81 26.56 -8.19
CA LEU A 237 -0.01 27.12 -7.10
C LEU A 237 0.80 28.27 -7.71
N ALA A 238 0.69 29.45 -7.09
CA ALA A 238 1.56 30.58 -7.45
C ALA A 238 3.02 30.13 -7.41
N ALA A 239 3.82 30.64 -8.35
CA ALA A 239 5.24 30.26 -8.49
C ALA A 239 6.07 30.91 -7.35
N VAL A 240 5.91 30.40 -6.13
CA VAL A 240 6.79 30.75 -5.01
C VAL A 240 8.13 30.04 -5.21
N ALA A 241 9.24 30.75 -5.15
CA ALA A 241 10.57 30.13 -5.25
C ALA A 241 10.83 29.23 -4.03
N MET A 242 11.56 28.12 -4.22
CA MET A 242 12.04 27.28 -3.14
C MET A 242 13.16 27.99 -2.39
N THR A 243 13.08 28.00 -1.08
CA THR A 243 14.12 28.59 -0.20
C THR A 243 15.18 27.55 0.15
N GLY A 244 16.33 27.99 0.72
CA GLY A 244 17.34 27.05 1.24
C GLY A 244 16.81 26.16 2.37
N ASP A 245 15.88 26.64 3.17
CA ASP A 245 15.25 25.86 4.26
C ASP A 245 14.26 24.85 3.71
N ASP A 246 13.52 25.15 2.64
CA ASP A 246 12.70 24.17 1.92
C ASP A 246 13.52 22.96 1.46
N TRP A 247 14.72 23.20 0.91
CA TRP A 247 15.60 22.13 0.48
C TRP A 247 16.16 21.29 1.64
N LYS A 248 16.40 21.91 2.82
CA LYS A 248 16.75 21.15 4.03
C LYS A 248 15.63 20.23 4.47
N ILE A 249 14.37 20.71 4.44
CA ILE A 249 13.19 19.91 4.74
C ILE A 249 13.06 18.75 3.75
N VAL A 250 13.20 19.01 2.46
CA VAL A 250 13.18 17.95 1.42
C VAL A 250 14.25 16.90 1.68
N ALA A 251 15.48 17.31 1.94
CA ALA A 251 16.57 16.37 2.25
C ALA A 251 16.28 15.54 3.51
N ALA A 252 15.76 16.16 4.57
CA ALA A 252 15.38 15.46 5.79
C ALA A 252 14.25 14.45 5.54
N LEU A 253 13.24 14.80 4.76
CA LEU A 253 12.15 13.88 4.38
C LEU A 253 12.67 12.70 3.54
N LEU A 254 13.60 12.94 2.61
CA LEU A 254 14.23 11.86 1.82
C LEU A 254 15.02 10.91 2.73
N VAL A 255 15.73 11.42 3.74
CA VAL A 255 16.41 10.57 4.73
C VAL A 255 15.40 9.72 5.50
N VAL A 256 14.27 10.30 5.95
CA VAL A 256 13.20 9.53 6.62
C VAL A 256 12.64 8.45 5.70
N MET A 257 12.43 8.76 4.43
CA MET A 257 11.96 7.78 3.44
C MET A 257 12.96 6.63 3.23
N VAL A 258 14.26 6.94 3.19
CA VAL A 258 15.32 5.90 3.13
C VAL A 258 15.30 5.02 4.39
N ILE A 259 15.14 5.61 5.57
CA ILE A 259 14.98 4.83 6.82
C ILE A 259 13.74 3.93 6.73
N ALA A 260 12.66 4.44 6.19
CA ALA A 260 11.41 3.71 6.01
C ALA A 260 11.54 2.50 5.07
N VAL A 261 12.48 2.51 4.11
CA VAL A 261 12.75 1.34 3.25
C VAL A 261 13.17 0.12 4.07
N PHE A 262 13.98 0.29 5.12
CA PHE A 262 14.43 -0.83 5.94
C PHE A 262 13.26 -1.58 6.60
N GLN A 263 12.32 -0.85 7.19
CA GLN A 263 11.12 -1.48 7.77
C GLN A 263 10.24 -2.11 6.67
N SER A 264 10.05 -1.41 5.55
CA SER A 264 9.22 -1.89 4.44
C SER A 264 9.76 -3.19 3.85
N VAL A 265 11.08 -3.34 3.69
CA VAL A 265 11.72 -4.58 3.22
C VAL A 265 11.39 -5.74 4.15
N ALA A 266 11.51 -5.57 5.45
CA ALA A 266 11.19 -6.62 6.40
C ALA A 266 9.67 -6.94 6.44
N TYR A 267 8.82 -5.93 6.27
CA TYR A 267 7.37 -6.05 6.28
C TYR A 267 6.84 -6.77 5.03
N TYR A 268 7.21 -6.33 3.82
CA TYR A 268 6.61 -6.83 2.59
C TYR A 268 7.00 -8.27 2.25
N GLN A 269 7.93 -8.87 2.98
CA GLN A 269 8.26 -10.28 2.82
C GLN A 269 7.08 -11.21 3.17
N VAL A 270 6.07 -10.70 3.89
CA VAL A 270 4.80 -11.40 4.16
C VAL A 270 4.05 -11.83 2.89
N GLY A 271 4.18 -11.08 1.80
CA GLY A 271 3.57 -11.42 0.51
C GLY A 271 4.46 -12.28 -0.41
N ASN A 272 5.77 -12.35 -0.13
CA ASN A 272 6.75 -12.97 -1.00
C ASN A 272 7.18 -14.37 -0.50
N VAL A 273 8.20 -14.44 0.35
CA VAL A 273 8.75 -15.73 0.82
C VAL A 273 7.90 -16.35 1.94
N PHE A 274 7.24 -15.54 2.75
CA PHE A 274 6.47 -16.04 3.89
C PHE A 274 5.41 -17.11 3.53
N PRO A 275 4.61 -16.99 2.45
CA PRO A 275 3.69 -18.06 2.06
C PRO A 275 4.38 -19.40 1.74
N VAL A 276 5.56 -19.35 1.12
CA VAL A 276 6.38 -20.55 0.84
C VAL A 276 6.89 -21.14 2.14
N TRP A 277 7.42 -20.31 3.02
CA TRP A 277 7.85 -20.75 4.34
C TRP A 277 6.71 -21.39 5.15
N VAL A 278 5.50 -20.82 5.11
CA VAL A 278 4.31 -21.40 5.77
C VAL A 278 4.00 -22.78 5.20
N GLN A 279 4.06 -22.95 3.88
CA GLN A 279 3.83 -24.24 3.22
C GLN A 279 4.79 -25.30 3.73
N ASP A 280 6.06 -24.97 3.89
CA ASP A 280 7.13 -25.94 4.18
C ASP A 280 7.28 -26.20 5.68
N HIS A 281 7.02 -25.19 6.53
CA HIS A 281 7.40 -25.22 7.94
C HIS A 281 6.23 -25.06 8.93
N VAL A 282 4.98 -24.87 8.49
CA VAL A 282 3.86 -24.67 9.40
C VAL A 282 2.87 -25.82 9.35
N SER A 283 2.47 -26.29 10.54
CA SER A 283 1.38 -27.28 10.70
C SER A 283 0.04 -26.57 10.60
N LEU A 284 -0.66 -26.74 9.47
CA LEU A 284 -1.90 -26.01 9.13
C LEU A 284 -3.19 -26.73 9.55
N GLY A 285 -3.10 -27.94 10.10
CA GLY A 285 -4.25 -28.76 10.46
C GLY A 285 -4.95 -28.26 11.75
N VAL A 286 -6.27 -28.09 11.68
CA VAL A 286 -7.15 -27.82 12.83
C VAL A 286 -8.29 -28.84 12.79
N GLY A 287 -8.15 -29.93 13.50
CA GLY A 287 -9.08 -31.07 13.41
C GLY A 287 -9.10 -31.66 12.01
N ARG A 288 -10.25 -31.59 11.33
CA ARG A 288 -10.41 -32.05 9.94
C ARG A 288 -10.21 -30.96 8.88
N PHE A 289 -9.97 -29.73 9.31
CA PHE A 289 -9.81 -28.58 8.43
C PHE A 289 -8.33 -28.24 8.27
N THR A 290 -7.91 -27.88 7.06
CA THR A 290 -6.56 -27.36 6.77
C THR A 290 -6.70 -25.87 6.46
N ILE A 291 -5.99 -25.03 7.22
CA ILE A 291 -6.01 -23.58 7.03
C ILE A 291 -5.40 -23.23 5.66
N PRO A 292 -6.12 -22.52 4.78
CA PRO A 292 -5.55 -22.02 3.54
C PRO A 292 -4.40 -21.02 3.80
N ILE A 293 -3.24 -21.24 3.17
CA ILE A 293 -2.06 -20.39 3.37
C ILE A 293 -2.37 -18.90 3.09
N PRO A 294 -3.11 -18.53 2.03
CA PRO A 294 -3.44 -17.14 1.75
C PRO A 294 -4.19 -16.42 2.89
N TRP A 295 -4.87 -17.14 3.78
CA TRP A 295 -5.60 -16.54 4.92
C TRP A 295 -4.69 -15.77 5.87
N PHE A 296 -3.41 -16.15 5.98
CA PHE A 296 -2.45 -15.43 6.80
C PHE A 296 -2.23 -13.99 6.32
N GLN A 297 -2.39 -13.72 5.03
CA GLN A 297 -2.28 -12.36 4.49
C GLN A 297 -3.48 -11.46 4.85
N SER A 298 -4.60 -12.02 5.29
CA SER A 298 -5.73 -11.26 5.84
C SER A 298 -5.53 -10.85 7.29
N ILE A 299 -4.59 -11.49 8.02
CA ILE A 299 -4.37 -11.24 9.45
C ILE A 299 -3.78 -9.85 9.68
N ASP A 300 -2.79 -9.45 8.90
CA ASP A 300 -2.17 -8.14 8.97
C ASP A 300 -3.19 -6.98 8.84
N PRO A 301 -3.99 -6.85 7.76
CA PRO A 301 -4.99 -5.79 7.67
C PRO A 301 -6.08 -5.90 8.74
N LEU A 302 -6.43 -7.11 9.18
CA LEU A 302 -7.37 -7.32 10.27
C LEU A 302 -6.84 -6.75 11.60
N PHE A 303 -5.59 -7.08 11.94
CA PHE A 303 -4.95 -6.55 13.14
C PHE A 303 -4.69 -5.04 13.05
N SER A 304 -4.45 -4.52 11.85
CA SER A 304 -4.37 -3.08 11.61
C SER A 304 -5.72 -2.40 11.92
N ILE A 305 -6.85 -2.95 11.44
CA ILE A 305 -8.17 -2.38 11.73
C ILE A 305 -8.47 -2.42 13.23
N LEU A 306 -8.32 -3.60 13.86
CA LEU A 306 -8.63 -3.80 15.27
C LEU A 306 -7.65 -3.05 16.20
N GLY A 307 -6.43 -2.83 15.74
CA GLY A 307 -5.39 -2.13 16.49
C GLY A 307 -5.58 -0.62 16.58
N VAL A 308 -6.28 0.02 15.62
CA VAL A 308 -6.47 1.48 15.60
C VAL A 308 -7.06 2.03 16.91
N PRO A 309 -8.19 1.53 17.44
CA PRO A 309 -8.76 2.05 18.68
C PRO A 309 -7.82 1.88 19.89
N LEU A 310 -7.12 0.75 19.95
CA LEU A 310 -6.17 0.45 21.01
C LEU A 310 -4.96 1.39 20.94
N LEU A 311 -4.42 1.60 19.75
CA LEU A 311 -3.29 2.48 19.52
C LEU A 311 -3.61 3.93 19.85
N PHE A 312 -4.78 4.43 19.43
CA PHE A 312 -5.21 5.78 19.77
C PHE A 312 -5.45 5.96 21.27
N SER A 313 -5.94 4.91 21.95
CA SER A 313 -6.07 4.93 23.40
C SER A 313 -4.72 4.95 24.10
N LEU A 314 -3.75 4.18 23.59
CA LEU A 314 -2.38 4.19 24.08
C LEU A 314 -1.71 5.57 23.89
N TRP A 315 -1.84 6.18 22.71
CA TRP A 315 -1.26 7.51 22.46
C TRP A 315 -1.90 8.59 23.33
N ARG A 316 -3.21 8.56 23.55
CA ARG A 316 -3.89 9.48 24.49
C ARG A 316 -3.39 9.30 25.93
N TRP A 317 -3.21 8.04 26.37
CA TRP A 317 -2.66 7.73 27.68
C TRP A 317 -1.22 8.22 27.80
N GLN A 318 -0.37 8.00 26.81
CA GLN A 318 1.00 8.52 26.76
C GLN A 318 0.99 10.05 26.79
N GLY A 319 0.12 10.71 26.04
CA GLY A 319 -0.02 12.17 26.03
C GLY A 319 -0.33 12.76 27.41
N SER A 320 -1.12 12.01 28.24
CA SER A 320 -1.43 12.43 29.62
C SER A 320 -0.33 12.12 30.65
N HIS A 321 0.68 11.30 30.32
CA HIS A 321 1.70 10.81 31.26
C HIS A 321 3.16 11.13 30.86
N GLY A 322 3.41 11.96 29.91
CA GLY A 322 4.79 12.30 29.53
C GLY A 322 4.98 12.76 28.10
N GLY A 323 3.92 12.79 27.34
CA GLY A 323 3.88 13.23 25.95
C GLY A 323 3.70 12.08 24.95
N GLU A 324 2.92 12.34 23.92
CA GLU A 324 2.75 11.43 22.80
C GLU A 324 4.07 11.32 22.01
N PRO A 325 4.47 10.12 21.53
CA PRO A 325 5.66 9.98 20.71
C PRO A 325 5.59 10.84 19.45
N SER A 326 6.70 11.46 19.07
CA SER A 326 6.78 12.18 17.79
C SER A 326 6.58 11.24 16.60
N ASP A 327 6.32 11.79 15.41
CA ASP A 327 6.16 10.99 14.20
C ASP A 327 7.38 10.12 13.92
N LEU A 328 8.59 10.65 14.09
CA LEU A 328 9.83 9.85 13.97
C LEU A 328 9.91 8.76 15.04
N GLY A 329 9.50 9.06 16.27
CA GLY A 329 9.42 8.07 17.34
C GLY A 329 8.44 6.94 17.02
N LYS A 330 7.27 7.26 16.46
CA LYS A 330 6.28 6.28 15.99
C LYS A 330 6.86 5.41 14.87
N ILE A 331 7.49 6.00 13.85
CA ILE A 331 8.17 5.26 12.77
C ILE A 331 9.22 4.31 13.34
N GLY A 332 10.06 4.78 14.29
CA GLY A 332 11.05 3.95 14.95
C GLY A 332 10.44 2.80 15.76
N THR A 333 9.34 3.05 16.49
CA THR A 333 8.60 2.01 17.20
C THR A 333 8.05 0.96 16.23
N GLY A 334 7.49 1.38 15.09
CA GLY A 334 7.05 0.48 14.02
C GLY A 334 8.18 -0.43 13.53
N ALA A 335 9.39 0.12 13.34
CA ALA A 335 10.56 -0.65 12.93
C ALA A 335 10.95 -1.72 13.99
N TRP A 336 10.92 -1.38 15.28
CA TRP A 336 11.19 -2.35 16.36
C TRP A 336 10.11 -3.41 16.49
N VAL A 337 8.82 -3.07 16.33
CA VAL A 337 7.72 -4.04 16.32
C VAL A 337 7.86 -4.97 15.12
N CYS A 338 8.22 -4.45 13.93
CA CYS A 338 8.49 -5.26 12.74
C CYS A 338 9.68 -6.21 12.96
N ALA A 339 10.76 -5.74 13.57
CA ALA A 339 11.90 -6.59 13.94
C ALA A 339 11.49 -7.70 14.91
N ALA A 340 10.76 -7.37 15.96
CA ALA A 340 10.24 -8.33 16.94
C ALA A 340 9.32 -9.37 16.29
N SER A 341 8.47 -8.96 15.33
CA SER A 341 7.60 -9.86 14.58
C SER A 341 8.41 -10.89 13.79
N ASN A 342 9.48 -10.48 13.12
CA ASN A 342 10.38 -11.42 12.42
C ASN A 342 11.10 -12.35 13.42
N LEU A 343 11.47 -11.87 14.61
CA LEU A 343 12.08 -12.70 15.66
C LEU A 343 11.10 -13.72 16.25
N ILE A 344 9.78 -13.51 16.16
CA ILE A 344 8.77 -14.53 16.53
C ILE A 344 8.98 -15.80 15.71
N LEU A 345 9.21 -15.67 14.40
CA LEU A 345 9.48 -16.82 13.53
C LEU A 345 10.81 -17.47 13.87
N VAL A 346 11.86 -16.69 14.11
CA VAL A 346 13.17 -17.19 14.55
C VAL A 346 13.02 -18.00 15.84
N GLY A 347 12.35 -17.43 16.84
CA GLY A 347 12.11 -18.10 18.12
C GLY A 347 11.28 -19.38 17.98
N ALA A 348 10.24 -19.35 17.16
CA ALA A 348 9.41 -20.52 16.89
C ALA A 348 10.22 -21.67 16.27
N ILE A 349 11.06 -21.38 15.26
CA ILE A 349 11.90 -22.39 14.62
C ILE A 349 12.97 -22.90 15.59
N ALA A 350 13.58 -22.02 16.38
CA ALA A 350 14.62 -22.41 17.34
C ALA A 350 14.08 -23.30 18.47
N LEU A 351 12.84 -23.06 18.92
CA LEU A 351 12.24 -23.80 20.05
C LEU A 351 11.54 -25.09 19.60
N PHE A 352 10.92 -25.13 18.43
CA PHE A 352 10.05 -26.20 18.00
C PHE A 352 10.58 -26.97 16.78
N GLY A 353 11.70 -26.54 16.20
CA GLY A 353 12.34 -27.20 15.06
C GLY A 353 11.74 -26.88 13.72
N SER A 354 11.77 -27.87 12.79
CA SER A 354 11.45 -27.65 11.37
C SER A 354 9.97 -27.44 11.07
N ARG A 355 9.07 -27.87 11.97
CA ARG A 355 7.61 -27.64 11.83
C ARG A 355 7.04 -27.00 13.08
N VAL A 356 6.45 -25.82 12.86
CA VAL A 356 5.87 -25.00 13.94
C VAL A 356 4.34 -24.98 13.84
N HIS A 357 3.67 -24.68 14.95
CA HIS A 357 2.20 -24.55 14.99
C HIS A 357 1.79 -23.25 14.27
N TRP A 358 0.63 -23.23 13.59
CA TRP A 358 0.12 -22.09 12.83
C TRP A 358 -0.03 -20.79 13.65
N ILE A 359 -0.15 -20.89 14.98
CA ILE A 359 -0.25 -19.72 15.86
C ILE A 359 0.95 -18.76 15.71
N TRP A 360 2.14 -19.29 15.44
CA TRP A 360 3.35 -18.47 15.27
C TRP A 360 3.29 -17.63 13.98
N ALA A 361 2.77 -18.21 12.91
CA ALA A 361 2.49 -17.49 11.67
C ALA A 361 1.43 -16.39 11.87
N LEU A 362 0.39 -16.67 12.67
CA LEU A 362 -0.64 -15.69 13.03
C LEU A 362 -0.05 -14.54 13.86
N LEU A 363 0.77 -14.85 14.88
CA LEU A 363 1.43 -13.84 15.72
C LEU A 363 2.39 -12.96 14.90
N TYR A 364 3.13 -13.53 13.95
CA TYR A 364 3.95 -12.79 13.03
C TYR A 364 3.14 -11.79 12.20
N CYS A 365 2.09 -12.25 11.52
CA CYS A 365 1.24 -11.40 10.71
C CYS A 365 0.51 -10.33 11.55
N GLY A 366 0.03 -10.69 12.74
CA GLY A 366 -0.59 -9.74 13.66
C GLY A 366 0.38 -8.65 14.13
N GLY A 367 1.62 -9.04 14.44
CA GLY A 367 2.69 -8.10 14.79
C GLY A 367 3.04 -7.16 13.64
N LEU A 368 3.05 -7.65 12.40
CA LEU A 368 3.24 -6.80 11.22
C LEU A 368 2.10 -5.80 11.03
N GLY A 369 0.83 -6.19 11.29
CA GLY A 369 -0.31 -5.29 11.24
C GLY A 369 -0.18 -4.14 12.26
N ILE A 370 0.30 -4.43 13.46
CA ILE A 370 0.58 -3.40 14.46
C ILE A 370 1.76 -2.51 14.01
N ALA A 371 2.83 -3.10 13.47
CA ALA A 371 3.98 -2.35 12.95
C ALA A 371 3.57 -1.38 11.83
N PHE A 372 2.65 -1.81 10.94
CA PHE A 372 2.12 -0.99 9.86
C PHE A 372 1.41 0.27 10.36
N LEU A 373 0.60 0.16 11.44
CA LEU A 373 -0.10 1.30 12.02
C LEU A 373 0.84 2.40 12.54
N TYR A 374 1.97 2.00 13.10
CA TYR A 374 2.99 2.95 13.58
C TYR A 374 3.75 3.64 12.45
N TYR A 375 3.89 2.96 11.32
CA TYR A 375 4.84 3.35 10.28
C TYR A 375 4.18 4.10 9.11
N TRP A 376 3.34 3.43 8.33
CA TRP A 376 2.91 3.94 7.03
C TRP A 376 2.01 5.18 7.12
N PRO A 377 0.93 5.18 7.93
CA PRO A 377 0.10 6.36 8.10
C PRO A 377 0.87 7.54 8.66
N THR A 378 1.80 7.27 9.60
CA THR A 378 2.63 8.30 10.22
C THR A 378 3.61 8.92 9.24
N LEU A 379 4.24 8.12 8.37
CA LEU A 379 5.13 8.61 7.31
C LEU A 379 4.36 9.53 6.34
N LEU A 380 3.18 9.11 5.89
CA LEU A 380 2.35 9.91 5.00
C LEU A 380 1.92 11.23 5.65
N ALA A 381 1.51 11.19 6.92
CA ALA A 381 1.13 12.37 7.69
C ALA A 381 2.32 13.34 7.86
N LEU A 382 3.50 12.83 8.22
CA LEU A 382 4.73 13.63 8.33
C LEU A 382 5.07 14.33 7.03
N VAL A 383 5.07 13.59 5.91
CA VAL A 383 5.40 14.17 4.59
C VAL A 383 4.34 15.18 4.17
N SER A 384 3.06 14.87 4.32
CA SER A 384 1.96 15.79 3.99
C SER A 384 2.05 17.12 4.76
N ARG A 385 2.46 17.07 6.04
CA ARG A 385 2.58 18.24 6.90
C ARG A 385 3.86 19.04 6.67
N ALA A 386 5.00 18.36 6.55
CA ALA A 386 6.31 19.01 6.54
C ALA A 386 6.77 19.42 5.14
N ALA A 387 6.32 18.74 4.07
CA ALA A 387 6.77 19.04 2.73
C ALA A 387 6.37 20.46 2.28
N PRO A 388 7.29 21.21 1.64
CA PRO A 388 6.98 22.54 1.11
C PRO A 388 5.76 22.51 0.18
N ALA A 389 4.85 23.49 0.35
CA ALA A 389 3.56 23.52 -0.35
C ALA A 389 3.68 23.39 -1.88
N LYS A 390 4.77 23.93 -2.47
CA LYS A 390 5.06 23.88 -3.90
C LYS A 390 5.23 22.47 -4.45
N ILE A 391 5.83 21.58 -3.67
CA ILE A 391 6.18 20.21 -4.09
C ILE A 391 5.54 19.14 -3.20
N ASN A 392 4.57 19.51 -2.36
CA ASN A 392 3.92 18.59 -1.42
C ASN A 392 3.35 17.35 -2.14
N ALA A 393 2.59 17.55 -3.23
CA ALA A 393 2.06 16.44 -4.03
C ALA A 393 3.17 15.55 -4.63
N THR A 394 4.27 16.16 -5.07
CA THR A 394 5.44 15.41 -5.57
C THR A 394 6.06 14.59 -4.46
N MET A 395 6.25 15.16 -3.26
CA MET A 395 6.81 14.46 -2.11
C MET A 395 5.91 13.31 -1.64
N MET A 396 4.59 13.49 -1.70
CA MET A 396 3.63 12.40 -1.46
C MET A 396 3.80 11.28 -2.49
N GLY A 397 4.02 11.62 -3.76
CA GLY A 397 4.35 10.63 -4.81
C GLY A 397 5.68 9.90 -4.53
N VAL A 398 6.71 10.62 -4.06
CA VAL A 398 8.02 10.04 -3.70
C VAL A 398 7.89 9.03 -2.55
N CYS A 399 6.93 9.20 -1.62
CA CYS A 399 6.65 8.18 -0.60
C CYS A 399 6.38 6.80 -1.20
N PHE A 400 5.67 6.72 -2.33
CA PHE A 400 5.38 5.43 -2.97
C PHE A 400 6.61 4.79 -3.60
N LEU A 401 7.68 5.56 -3.87
CA LEU A 401 8.98 4.99 -4.27
C LEU A 401 9.63 4.17 -3.15
N VAL A 402 9.33 4.45 -1.88
CA VAL A 402 9.72 3.59 -0.74
C VAL A 402 9.19 2.17 -0.97
N LEU A 403 7.91 2.05 -1.34
CA LEU A 403 7.27 0.75 -1.58
C LEU A 403 7.79 0.10 -2.86
N PHE A 404 8.03 0.87 -3.92
CA PHE A 404 8.67 0.38 -5.15
C PHE A 404 10.03 -0.23 -4.86
N LEU A 405 10.91 0.51 -4.20
CA LEU A 405 12.26 0.06 -3.86
C LEU A 405 12.22 -1.18 -2.95
N SER A 406 11.39 -1.13 -1.90
CA SER A 406 11.28 -2.23 -0.94
C SER A 406 10.83 -3.52 -1.61
N ASN A 407 9.83 -3.47 -2.50
CA ASN A 407 9.36 -4.67 -3.20
C ASN A 407 10.41 -5.23 -4.18
N ASN A 408 11.19 -4.39 -4.86
CA ASN A 408 12.30 -4.88 -5.67
C ASN A 408 13.40 -5.52 -4.81
N ILE A 409 13.72 -4.93 -3.65
CA ILE A 409 14.70 -5.47 -2.72
C ILE A 409 14.23 -6.81 -2.14
N ILE A 410 12.95 -6.97 -1.76
CA ILE A 410 12.46 -8.26 -1.26
C ILE A 410 12.48 -9.35 -2.33
N GLY A 411 12.22 -9.00 -3.60
CA GLY A 411 12.38 -9.91 -4.71
C GLY A 411 13.81 -10.45 -4.76
N TRP A 412 14.80 -9.55 -4.68
CA TRP A 412 16.21 -9.91 -4.66
C TRP A 412 16.62 -10.70 -3.41
N ILE A 413 16.27 -10.24 -2.21
CA ILE A 413 16.57 -10.97 -0.97
C ILE A 413 15.92 -12.35 -0.96
N GLY A 414 14.71 -12.47 -1.50
CA GLY A 414 14.00 -13.73 -1.60
C GLY A 414 14.74 -14.80 -2.42
N THR A 415 15.65 -14.41 -3.35
CA THR A 415 16.48 -15.36 -4.10
C THR A 415 17.51 -16.09 -3.24
N PHE A 416 17.75 -15.60 -2.02
CA PHE A 416 18.67 -16.25 -1.07
C PHE A 416 17.97 -17.21 -0.11
N TYR A 417 16.63 -17.31 -0.14
CA TYR A 417 15.86 -18.11 0.81
C TYR A 417 16.31 -19.58 0.85
N GLU A 418 16.46 -20.22 -0.29
CA GLU A 418 16.89 -21.63 -0.39
C GLU A 418 18.37 -21.82 -0.04
N LYS A 419 19.16 -20.73 -0.04
CA LYS A 419 20.61 -20.75 0.25
C LYS A 419 20.92 -20.48 1.73
N MET A 420 19.89 -20.13 2.52
CA MET A 420 20.01 -19.77 3.92
C MET A 420 19.17 -20.71 4.78
N SER A 421 19.56 -20.91 6.04
CA SER A 421 18.64 -21.53 6.99
C SER A 421 17.46 -20.60 7.26
N PRO A 422 16.24 -21.12 7.53
CA PRO A 422 15.09 -20.29 7.87
C PRO A 422 15.36 -19.34 9.04
N ILE A 423 16.13 -19.76 10.05
CA ILE A 423 16.58 -18.90 11.16
C ILE A 423 17.41 -17.72 10.64
N ALA A 424 18.39 -17.99 9.78
CA ALA A 424 19.24 -16.94 9.21
C ALA A 424 18.45 -15.96 8.36
N PHE A 425 17.51 -16.45 7.55
CA PHE A 425 16.67 -15.64 6.66
C PHE A 425 15.77 -14.68 7.46
N TRP A 426 15.05 -15.17 8.46
CA TRP A 426 14.18 -14.32 9.28
C TRP A 426 14.97 -13.42 10.22
N SER A 427 16.15 -13.85 10.70
CA SER A 427 17.06 -12.98 11.46
C SER A 427 17.61 -11.84 10.62
N LEU A 428 17.89 -12.07 9.32
CA LEU A 428 18.27 -10.99 8.39
C LEU A 428 17.17 -9.92 8.32
N HIS A 429 15.89 -10.32 8.17
CA HIS A 429 14.77 -9.38 8.10
C HIS A 429 14.56 -8.64 9.43
N ALA A 430 14.71 -9.33 10.56
CA ALA A 430 14.70 -8.68 11.87
C ALA A 430 15.82 -7.64 11.99
N GLY A 431 17.03 -7.98 11.55
CA GLY A 431 18.19 -7.06 11.53
C GLY A 431 17.97 -5.86 10.59
N VAL A 432 17.40 -6.09 9.42
CA VAL A 432 17.06 -5.01 8.48
C VAL A 432 16.05 -4.05 9.11
N ALA A 433 14.96 -4.54 9.69
CA ALA A 433 13.99 -3.68 10.39
C ALA A 433 14.62 -2.94 11.59
N ALA A 434 15.41 -3.64 12.41
CA ALA A 434 16.11 -3.05 13.54
C ALA A 434 17.09 -1.93 13.12
N THR A 435 17.75 -2.08 11.96
CA THR A 435 18.58 -1.01 11.38
C THR A 435 17.78 0.26 11.16
N GLY A 436 16.55 0.17 10.64
CA GLY A 436 15.63 1.32 10.53
C GLY A 436 15.37 1.97 11.90
N GLY A 437 15.09 1.17 12.93
CA GLY A 437 14.90 1.63 14.30
C GLY A 437 16.14 2.32 14.89
N ILE A 438 17.33 1.74 14.69
CA ILE A 438 18.62 2.33 15.11
C ILE A 438 18.86 3.66 14.41
N LEU A 439 18.62 3.74 13.09
CA LEU A 439 18.77 4.99 12.34
C LEU A 439 17.83 6.09 12.84
N VAL A 440 16.60 5.76 13.25
CA VAL A 440 15.70 6.72 13.90
C VAL A 440 16.28 7.21 15.24
N ILE A 441 16.88 6.34 16.05
CA ILE A 441 17.51 6.74 17.32
C ILE A 441 18.68 7.69 17.07
N LEU A 442 19.54 7.37 16.10
CA LEU A 442 20.76 8.13 15.81
C LEU A 442 20.46 9.47 15.12
N LEU A 443 19.60 9.47 14.10
CA LEU A 443 19.33 10.64 13.27
C LEU A 443 18.09 11.43 13.71
N GLY A 444 17.21 10.81 14.49
CA GLY A 444 15.94 11.39 14.91
C GLY A 444 16.06 12.77 15.57
N PRO A 445 16.97 13.02 16.50
CA PRO A 445 17.14 14.33 17.11
C PRO A 445 17.47 15.44 16.11
N SER A 446 18.30 15.14 15.11
CA SER A 446 18.64 16.10 14.04
C SER A 446 17.52 16.32 13.05
N LEU A 447 16.86 15.23 12.61
CA LEU A 447 15.72 15.28 11.69
C LEU A 447 14.54 16.03 12.32
N ARG A 448 14.28 15.80 13.62
CA ARG A 448 13.20 16.45 14.36
C ARG A 448 13.39 17.97 14.41
N ARG A 449 14.60 18.46 14.59
CA ARG A 449 14.90 19.91 14.58
C ARG A 449 14.56 20.59 13.25
N ILE A 450 14.62 19.84 12.15
CA ILE A 450 14.33 20.34 10.80
C ILE A 450 12.84 20.22 10.47
N LEU A 451 12.23 19.06 10.83
CA LEU A 451 10.87 18.70 10.39
C LEU A 451 9.78 19.16 11.37
N GLU A 452 10.12 19.34 12.64
CA GLU A 452 9.23 19.82 13.71
C GLU A 452 9.86 21.09 14.30
N PRO A 453 9.79 22.25 13.61
CA PRO A 453 10.26 23.51 14.19
C PRO A 453 9.44 23.78 15.45
N ARG A 454 10.12 24.17 16.54
CA ARG A 454 9.49 24.48 17.82
C ARG A 454 8.35 25.47 17.61
N GLU A 455 7.20 25.20 18.21
CA GLU A 455 6.10 26.17 18.44
C GLU A 455 6.55 27.30 19.41
N THR A 456 7.63 28.00 19.11
CA THR A 456 8.22 29.02 19.98
C THR A 456 8.31 30.39 19.31
N GLU A 457 7.54 30.64 18.26
CA GLU A 457 7.18 32.04 17.95
C GLU A 457 5.66 32.15 18.08
N PRO A 458 5.14 32.86 19.10
CA PRO A 458 3.77 33.31 19.04
C PRO A 458 3.63 34.11 17.75
N LEU A 459 2.61 33.78 16.96
CA LEU A 459 2.20 34.58 15.80
C LEU A 459 2.33 36.03 16.17
N ARG A 460 3.30 36.73 15.59
CA ARG A 460 3.35 38.23 15.72
C ARG A 460 1.97 38.68 15.30
N PRO A 461 1.22 39.40 16.18
CA PRO A 461 -0.04 39.94 15.77
C PRO A 461 0.22 40.75 14.51
N ALA A 462 -0.52 40.44 13.45
CA ALA A 462 -0.48 41.20 12.21
C ALA A 462 -0.48 42.67 12.60
N ALA A 463 0.61 43.37 12.28
CA ALA A 463 0.75 44.79 12.58
C ALA A 463 -0.54 45.48 12.04
N MET A 464 -1.33 46.01 12.95
CA MET A 464 -2.47 46.82 12.58
C MET A 464 -1.98 47.85 11.57
N VAL A 465 -2.43 47.70 10.35
CA VAL A 465 -2.37 48.77 9.37
C VAL A 465 -3.22 49.87 9.95
N ARG A 466 -2.58 50.84 10.62
CA ARG A 466 -3.21 52.14 10.91
C ARG A 466 -3.43 52.76 9.53
N GLU A 467 -4.67 52.76 9.10
CA GLU A 467 -5.12 53.74 8.12
C GLU A 467 -4.80 55.12 8.67
N VAL A 468 -3.89 55.78 8.00
CA VAL A 468 -3.68 57.21 8.19
C VAL A 468 -4.73 57.88 7.33
N GLU A 469 -5.83 58.30 7.96
CA GLU A 469 -6.63 59.41 7.43
C GLU A 469 -5.75 60.68 7.37
N ARG A 470 -5.52 61.15 6.17
CA ARG A 470 -5.43 62.56 5.82
C ARG A 470 -5.59 62.75 4.31
#